data_786fb4b8023efa5990faea2afc4b9287
#
_entry.id   786fb4b8023efa5990faea2afc4b9287
#
_cell.length_a   1.000
_cell.length_b   1.000
_cell.length_c   1.000
_cell.angle_alpha   90.00
_cell.angle_beta   90.00
_cell.angle_gamma   90.00
#
_symmetry.space_group_name_H-M   'P 1'
#
loop_
_entity.id
_entity.type
_entity.pdbx_description
1 polymer ?
#
loop_
_entity_poly.entity_id
_entity_poly.type
_entity_poly.pdbx_seq_one_letter_code
_entity_poly.pdbx_strand_id
1 'polypeptide(L)'
;MIYKKYGRTGKEISVIGFGGMRFPKEGESYDYDKCAEFVVKANDLGVNYFDTAPGYNDDHSEFIMANAFKKMSKPFYVSTKSNDRDGAKLREQLETSLRRMNLEKINFFHIWCILDMDDYKSRMVKGGAYETALKAKEEGLIEHIVFSTHCTGDEIETIVNDDCFEGMTVGYNILNFPFRQKGLQAAYKKGLGVATMNPLGGGIIPQKADYFDFIRGEDDETVVDAALKFNASHKEITTVLAGMGSMEEVLYNCRVGDNLESLDADKLKDIEGRLFNSMDKLCTGCRYCEYCPKKIPVSKYMLSYNNHILGDTQGIFNNLKWHWGIKPEVVKECIECGLCERKCTQHLPIISRLKEIDEFSLTYK
;
A
#
# COMPACT_ATOMS: atom_id res chain seq x y z
N MET A 1 -21.60 0.50 -7.18
CA MET A 1 -20.18 0.92 -7.24
C MET A 1 -20.08 2.32 -7.84
N ILE A 2 -19.47 3.24 -7.15
CA ILE A 2 -19.19 4.61 -7.61
C ILE A 2 -17.89 4.61 -8.42
N TYR A 3 -17.83 5.45 -9.46
CA TYR A 3 -16.66 5.64 -10.31
C TYR A 3 -16.20 7.09 -10.28
N LYS A 4 -14.87 7.28 -10.28
CA LYS A 4 -14.23 8.59 -10.35
C LYS A 4 -13.25 8.65 -11.52
N LYS A 5 -13.05 9.83 -12.09
CA LYS A 5 -12.04 10.03 -13.14
C LYS A 5 -10.63 9.89 -12.56
N TYR A 6 -9.80 9.07 -13.20
CA TYR A 6 -8.39 8.95 -12.83
C TYR A 6 -7.59 10.12 -13.42
N GLY A 7 -7.70 11.24 -12.73
CA GLY A 7 -7.07 12.49 -13.14
C GLY A 7 -7.38 12.87 -14.60
N ARG A 8 -6.34 13.35 -15.29
CA ARG A 8 -6.40 13.77 -16.70
C ARG A 8 -6.39 12.62 -17.71
N THR A 9 -6.27 11.36 -17.28
CA THR A 9 -6.29 10.21 -18.20
C THR A 9 -7.65 9.94 -18.83
N GLY A 10 -8.72 10.49 -18.27
CA GLY A 10 -10.09 10.28 -18.72
C GLY A 10 -10.68 8.91 -18.37
N LYS A 11 -9.92 8.01 -17.72
CA LYS A 11 -10.41 6.70 -17.30
C LYS A 11 -11.34 6.84 -16.10
N GLU A 12 -12.48 6.19 -16.14
CA GLU A 12 -13.40 6.07 -15.00
C GLU A 12 -13.07 4.81 -14.21
N ILE A 13 -12.63 5.02 -12.97
CA ILE A 13 -12.13 3.95 -12.09
C ILE A 13 -13.05 3.82 -10.88
N SER A 14 -13.35 2.57 -10.50
CA SER A 14 -14.13 2.25 -9.30
C SER A 14 -13.44 2.77 -8.05
N VAL A 15 -14.19 3.34 -7.11
CA VAL A 15 -13.64 3.90 -5.86
C VAL A 15 -12.98 2.85 -4.97
N ILE A 16 -13.33 1.57 -5.14
CA ILE A 16 -12.62 0.43 -4.58
C ILE A 16 -11.88 -0.26 -5.71
N GLY A 17 -10.58 -0.47 -5.52
CA GLY A 17 -9.72 -1.25 -6.39
C GLY A 17 -9.29 -2.56 -5.72
N PHE A 18 -8.99 -3.58 -6.49
CA PHE A 18 -8.53 -4.87 -5.99
C PHE A 18 -7.01 -4.90 -5.89
N GLY A 19 -6.46 -5.05 -4.67
CA GLY A 19 -5.03 -5.20 -4.41
C GLY A 19 -4.61 -6.67 -4.37
N GLY A 20 -3.82 -7.12 -5.33
CA GLY A 20 -3.38 -8.52 -5.49
C GLY A 20 -2.26 -8.97 -4.54
N MET A 21 -2.08 -8.33 -3.38
CA MET A 21 -1.00 -8.67 -2.46
C MET A 21 -1.45 -9.59 -1.31
N ARG A 22 -2.72 -9.96 -1.23
CA ARG A 22 -3.29 -10.65 -0.05
C ARG A 22 -4.04 -11.93 -0.39
N PHE A 23 -3.67 -12.59 -1.49
CA PHE A 23 -4.22 -13.91 -1.79
C PHE A 23 -3.86 -14.91 -0.70
N PRO A 24 -4.81 -15.74 -0.24
CA PRO A 24 -4.57 -16.74 0.79
C PRO A 24 -3.75 -17.90 0.25
N LYS A 25 -2.86 -18.43 1.09
CA LYS A 25 -2.19 -19.70 0.85
C LYS A 25 -3.04 -20.88 1.31
N GLU A 26 -2.93 -21.98 0.59
CA GLU A 26 -3.35 -23.30 1.04
C GLU A 26 -2.10 -24.15 1.32
N GLY A 27 -1.73 -24.27 2.60
CA GLY A 27 -0.43 -24.81 2.97
C GLY A 27 0.70 -23.88 2.53
N GLU A 28 1.61 -24.38 1.68
CA GLU A 28 2.75 -23.60 1.14
C GLU A 28 2.51 -23.07 -0.28
N SER A 29 1.36 -23.36 -0.90
CA SER A 29 1.02 -22.99 -2.28
C SER A 29 -0.19 -22.06 -2.35
N TYR A 30 -0.51 -21.62 -3.56
CA TYR A 30 -1.72 -20.84 -3.86
C TYR A 30 -2.63 -21.65 -4.77
N ASP A 31 -3.91 -21.76 -4.43
CA ASP A 31 -4.93 -22.21 -5.36
C ASP A 31 -5.31 -21.07 -6.31
N TYR A 32 -4.80 -21.13 -7.54
CA TYR A 32 -5.00 -20.07 -8.53
C TYR A 32 -6.46 -19.91 -8.96
N ASP A 33 -7.21 -21.01 -9.03
CA ASP A 33 -8.62 -20.96 -9.44
C ASP A 33 -9.47 -20.31 -8.35
N LYS A 34 -9.31 -20.75 -7.11
CA LYS A 34 -10.00 -20.17 -5.95
C LYS A 34 -9.64 -18.69 -5.74
N CYS A 35 -8.36 -18.33 -5.82
CA CYS A 35 -7.93 -16.94 -5.72
C CYS A 35 -8.49 -16.09 -6.88
N ALA A 36 -8.55 -16.64 -8.10
CA ALA A 36 -9.12 -15.96 -9.26
C ALA A 36 -10.63 -15.70 -9.10
N GLU A 37 -11.37 -16.56 -8.40
CA GLU A 37 -12.79 -16.34 -8.13
C GLU A 37 -13.04 -15.03 -7.34
N PHE A 38 -12.14 -14.66 -6.42
CA PHE A 38 -12.25 -13.41 -5.68
C PHE A 38 -12.15 -12.20 -6.62
N VAL A 39 -11.20 -12.25 -7.55
CA VAL A 39 -10.96 -11.18 -8.54
C VAL A 39 -12.14 -11.06 -9.52
N VAL A 40 -12.62 -12.20 -10.03
CA VAL A 40 -13.81 -12.24 -10.92
C VAL A 40 -15.02 -11.70 -10.20
N LYS A 41 -15.27 -12.14 -8.95
CA LYS A 41 -16.39 -11.64 -8.16
C LYS A 41 -16.33 -10.13 -7.91
N ALA A 42 -15.14 -9.59 -7.63
CA ALA A 42 -14.96 -8.15 -7.50
C ALA A 42 -15.30 -7.41 -8.80
N ASN A 43 -14.89 -7.94 -9.96
CA ASN A 43 -15.27 -7.40 -11.28
C ASN A 43 -16.80 -7.43 -11.48
N ASP A 44 -17.46 -8.52 -11.13
CA ASP A 44 -18.92 -8.66 -11.21
C ASP A 44 -19.64 -7.62 -10.33
N LEU A 45 -19.04 -7.26 -9.19
CA LEU A 45 -19.54 -6.21 -8.29
C LEU A 45 -19.17 -4.78 -8.73
N GLY A 46 -18.46 -4.64 -9.85
CA GLY A 46 -18.16 -3.35 -10.47
C GLY A 46 -16.76 -2.82 -10.22
N VAL A 47 -15.89 -3.57 -9.54
CA VAL A 47 -14.46 -3.21 -9.47
C VAL A 47 -13.86 -3.32 -10.87
N ASN A 48 -13.17 -2.27 -11.30
CA ASN A 48 -12.53 -2.23 -12.61
C ASN A 48 -11.04 -1.86 -12.58
N TYR A 49 -10.43 -1.73 -11.39
CA TYR A 49 -9.00 -1.45 -11.21
C TYR A 49 -8.35 -2.58 -10.41
N PHE A 50 -7.42 -3.29 -11.05
CA PHE A 50 -6.74 -4.46 -10.49
C PHE A 50 -5.25 -4.20 -10.41
N ASP A 51 -4.72 -4.17 -9.18
CA ASP A 51 -3.33 -3.84 -8.90
C ASP A 51 -2.53 -5.08 -8.49
N THR A 52 -1.42 -5.32 -9.18
CA THR A 52 -0.49 -6.40 -8.89
C THR A 52 0.96 -5.92 -8.99
N ALA A 53 1.92 -6.81 -8.75
CA ALA A 53 3.35 -6.57 -8.98
C ALA A 53 4.12 -7.89 -9.04
N PRO A 54 5.29 -7.91 -9.70
CA PRO A 54 6.28 -8.96 -9.51
C PRO A 54 6.64 -9.09 -8.03
N GLY A 55 6.84 -10.32 -7.54
CA GLY A 55 7.15 -10.61 -6.15
C GLY A 55 5.95 -10.60 -5.19
N TYR A 56 4.78 -10.14 -5.58
CA TYR A 56 3.58 -10.27 -4.75
C TYR A 56 3.19 -11.74 -4.59
N ASN A 57 2.87 -12.15 -3.35
CA ASN A 57 2.49 -13.53 -3.04
C ASN A 57 3.55 -14.53 -3.52
N ASP A 58 4.81 -14.31 -3.14
CA ASP A 58 5.94 -15.13 -3.56
C ASP A 58 6.03 -15.30 -5.09
N ASP A 59 5.75 -14.22 -5.82
CA ASP A 59 5.75 -14.12 -7.29
C ASP A 59 4.56 -14.82 -8.01
N HIS A 60 3.48 -15.15 -7.26
CA HIS A 60 2.30 -15.82 -7.81
C HIS A 60 1.17 -14.87 -8.23
N SER A 61 1.15 -13.61 -7.74
CA SER A 61 0.01 -12.70 -7.94
C SER A 61 -0.33 -12.45 -9.42
N GLU A 62 0.66 -12.20 -10.28
CA GLU A 62 0.44 -11.93 -11.71
C GLU A 62 -0.18 -13.15 -12.42
N PHE A 63 0.18 -14.37 -12.03
CA PHE A 63 -0.43 -15.61 -12.58
C PHE A 63 -1.88 -15.80 -12.11
N ILE A 64 -2.17 -15.50 -10.85
CA ILE A 64 -3.55 -15.53 -10.31
C ILE A 64 -4.42 -14.52 -11.05
N MET A 65 -3.91 -13.29 -11.23
CA MET A 65 -4.60 -12.25 -12.00
C MET A 65 -4.85 -12.70 -13.45
N ALA A 66 -3.86 -13.28 -14.11
CA ALA A 66 -4.01 -13.82 -15.46
C ALA A 66 -5.14 -14.85 -15.57
N ASN A 67 -5.27 -15.73 -14.56
CA ASN A 67 -6.33 -16.72 -14.51
C ASN A 67 -7.72 -16.08 -14.35
N ALA A 68 -7.80 -15.00 -13.54
CA ALA A 68 -9.02 -14.23 -13.37
C ALA A 68 -9.41 -13.46 -14.64
N PHE A 69 -8.46 -12.77 -15.29
CA PHE A 69 -8.71 -11.93 -16.47
C PHE A 69 -9.36 -12.70 -17.63
N LYS A 70 -9.03 -13.99 -17.79
CA LYS A 70 -9.66 -14.87 -18.79
C LYS A 70 -11.15 -15.14 -18.53
N LYS A 71 -11.58 -15.00 -17.27
CA LYS A 71 -12.94 -15.30 -16.81
C LYS A 71 -13.80 -14.07 -16.61
N MET A 72 -13.18 -12.86 -16.60
CA MET A 72 -13.87 -11.59 -16.39
C MET A 72 -14.67 -11.18 -17.62
N SER A 73 -15.88 -10.66 -17.39
CA SER A 73 -16.82 -10.27 -18.46
C SER A 73 -16.99 -8.75 -18.60
N LYS A 74 -16.63 -7.97 -17.56
CA LYS A 74 -16.73 -6.51 -17.58
C LYS A 74 -15.38 -5.87 -17.91
N PRO A 75 -15.36 -4.69 -18.52
CA PRO A 75 -14.13 -3.95 -18.78
C PRO A 75 -13.33 -3.68 -17.48
N PHE A 76 -12.01 -3.76 -17.59
CA PHE A 76 -11.13 -3.56 -16.46
C PHE A 76 -9.80 -2.92 -16.88
N TYR A 77 -9.09 -2.41 -15.90
CA TYR A 77 -7.76 -1.81 -16.02
C TYR A 77 -6.78 -2.54 -15.11
N VAL A 78 -5.60 -2.78 -15.64
CA VAL A 78 -4.52 -3.49 -14.92
C VAL A 78 -3.40 -2.52 -14.56
N SER A 79 -2.93 -2.66 -13.34
CA SER A 79 -1.79 -1.95 -12.79
C SER A 79 -0.72 -2.96 -12.35
N THR A 80 0.51 -2.80 -12.84
CA THR A 80 1.69 -3.52 -12.35
C THR A 80 2.89 -2.58 -12.27
N LYS A 81 4.06 -3.08 -11.83
CA LYS A 81 5.14 -2.22 -11.36
C LYS A 81 6.52 -2.79 -11.65
N SER A 82 7.54 -1.91 -11.66
CA SER A 82 8.94 -2.30 -11.50
C SER A 82 9.67 -1.39 -10.52
N ASN A 83 10.51 -1.97 -9.67
CA ASN A 83 11.36 -1.24 -8.73
C ASN A 83 12.80 -1.07 -9.23
N ASP A 84 13.12 -1.59 -10.42
CA ASP A 84 14.44 -1.42 -11.01
C ASP A 84 14.71 0.03 -11.40
N ARG A 85 15.93 0.49 -11.14
CA ARG A 85 16.44 1.78 -11.59
C ARG A 85 17.08 1.68 -12.96
N ASP A 86 17.61 0.51 -13.30
CA ASP A 86 18.19 0.19 -14.60
C ASP A 86 17.09 -0.02 -15.64
N GLY A 87 17.17 0.73 -16.75
CA GLY A 87 16.14 0.70 -17.79
C GLY A 87 16.01 -0.67 -18.48
N ALA A 88 17.13 -1.39 -18.71
CA ALA A 88 17.08 -2.69 -19.35
C ALA A 88 16.36 -3.73 -18.48
N LYS A 89 16.63 -3.72 -17.18
CA LYS A 89 15.95 -4.61 -16.22
C LYS A 89 14.47 -4.25 -16.06
N LEU A 90 14.14 -2.96 -16.01
CA LEU A 90 12.74 -2.51 -15.99
C LEU A 90 12.02 -3.02 -17.24
N ARG A 91 12.63 -2.95 -18.41
CA ARG A 91 12.06 -3.44 -19.66
C ARG A 91 11.80 -4.96 -19.61
N GLU A 92 12.78 -5.73 -19.16
CA GLU A 92 12.66 -7.17 -18.98
C GLU A 92 11.52 -7.54 -18.02
N GLN A 93 11.41 -6.81 -16.90
CA GLN A 93 10.32 -7.00 -15.94
C GLN A 93 8.95 -6.68 -16.55
N LEU A 94 8.80 -5.57 -17.27
CA LEU A 94 7.56 -5.21 -17.96
C LEU A 94 7.13 -6.30 -18.95
N GLU A 95 8.04 -6.75 -19.80
CA GLU A 95 7.74 -7.81 -20.78
C GLU A 95 7.40 -9.14 -20.10
N THR A 96 8.06 -9.42 -18.97
CA THR A 96 7.72 -10.62 -18.17
C THR A 96 6.33 -10.51 -17.58
N SER A 97 5.95 -9.35 -17.01
CA SER A 97 4.60 -9.11 -16.51
C SER A 97 3.53 -9.23 -17.60
N LEU A 98 3.78 -8.69 -18.80
CA LEU A 98 2.88 -8.82 -19.95
C LEU A 98 2.68 -10.29 -20.33
N ARG A 99 3.78 -11.08 -20.43
CA ARG A 99 3.70 -12.51 -20.74
C ARG A 99 2.95 -13.29 -19.65
N ARG A 100 3.25 -13.06 -18.37
CA ARG A 100 2.60 -13.75 -17.25
C ARG A 100 1.09 -13.51 -17.21
N MET A 101 0.70 -12.25 -17.41
CA MET A 101 -0.71 -11.87 -17.39
C MET A 101 -1.43 -12.09 -18.73
N ASN A 102 -0.70 -12.48 -19.78
CA ASN A 102 -1.20 -12.64 -21.16
C ASN A 102 -1.92 -11.38 -21.66
N LEU A 103 -1.26 -10.23 -21.46
CA LEU A 103 -1.75 -8.92 -21.86
C LEU A 103 -0.86 -8.31 -22.95
N GLU A 104 -1.47 -7.57 -23.88
CA GLU A 104 -0.75 -6.80 -24.90
C GLU A 104 -0.21 -5.47 -24.36
N LYS A 105 -0.89 -4.90 -23.36
CA LYS A 105 -0.48 -3.64 -22.71
C LYS A 105 -0.87 -3.59 -21.24
N ILE A 106 -0.14 -2.80 -20.46
CA ILE A 106 -0.45 -2.43 -19.07
C ILE A 106 -1.10 -1.05 -19.07
N ASN A 107 -2.26 -0.90 -18.42
CA ASN A 107 -2.96 0.39 -18.36
C ASN A 107 -2.21 1.39 -17.46
N PHE A 108 -1.77 0.96 -16.28
CA PHE A 108 -1.06 1.82 -15.33
C PHE A 108 0.24 1.15 -14.90
N PHE A 109 1.37 1.61 -15.42
CA PHE A 109 2.67 1.06 -15.06
C PHE A 109 3.38 1.96 -14.05
N HIS A 110 3.73 1.39 -12.89
CA HIS A 110 4.34 2.15 -11.81
C HIS A 110 5.87 2.10 -11.85
N ILE A 111 6.48 3.27 -11.77
CA ILE A 111 7.82 3.39 -11.21
C ILE A 111 7.66 3.12 -9.71
N TRP A 112 8.05 1.93 -9.26
CA TRP A 112 7.59 1.35 -8.00
C TRP A 112 8.41 1.78 -6.80
N CYS A 113 7.70 2.19 -5.73
CA CYS A 113 8.23 2.35 -4.39
C CYS A 113 9.35 3.39 -4.28
N ILE A 114 9.04 4.62 -4.73
CA ILE A 114 9.91 5.76 -4.46
C ILE A 114 9.86 6.06 -2.97
N LEU A 115 11.01 5.98 -2.27
CA LEU A 115 11.10 6.09 -0.81
C LEU A 115 11.59 7.46 -0.35
N ASP A 116 12.39 8.15 -1.16
CA ASP A 116 12.97 9.46 -0.91
C ASP A 116 13.36 10.16 -2.21
N MET A 117 13.83 11.39 -2.12
CA MET A 117 14.22 12.20 -3.30
C MET A 117 15.49 11.69 -4.00
N ASP A 118 16.39 11.00 -3.31
CA ASP A 118 17.58 10.43 -3.92
C ASP A 118 17.21 9.19 -4.76
N ASP A 119 16.30 8.36 -4.24
CA ASP A 119 15.72 7.26 -4.98
C ASP A 119 14.96 7.77 -6.23
N TYR A 120 14.15 8.82 -6.09
CA TYR A 120 13.48 9.47 -7.22
C TYR A 120 14.47 9.88 -8.32
N LYS A 121 15.46 10.69 -7.96
CA LYS A 121 16.48 11.18 -8.90
C LYS A 121 17.20 10.05 -9.61
N SER A 122 17.51 8.96 -8.91
CA SER A 122 18.20 7.79 -9.48
C SER A 122 17.40 7.08 -10.59
N ARG A 123 16.08 7.22 -10.59
CA ARG A 123 15.17 6.62 -11.59
C ARG A 123 14.95 7.52 -12.80
N MET A 124 15.24 8.83 -12.66
CA MET A 124 15.03 9.85 -13.70
C MET A 124 16.27 10.09 -14.57
N VAL A 125 17.35 9.34 -14.36
CA VAL A 125 18.59 9.46 -15.13
C VAL A 125 18.43 8.95 -16.57
N LYS A 126 19.29 9.41 -17.47
CA LYS A 126 19.35 8.93 -18.85
C LYS A 126 19.59 7.41 -18.91
N GLY A 127 18.79 6.68 -19.68
CA GLY A 127 18.81 5.22 -19.74
C GLY A 127 18.21 4.54 -18.51
N GLY A 128 17.66 5.31 -17.57
CA GLY A 128 17.03 4.81 -16.35
C GLY A 128 15.59 4.36 -16.52
N ALA A 129 14.95 4.11 -15.38
CA ALA A 129 13.60 3.56 -15.32
C ALA A 129 12.56 4.40 -16.08
N TYR A 130 12.53 5.72 -15.83
CA TYR A 130 11.51 6.59 -16.42
C TYR A 130 11.65 6.71 -17.94
N GLU A 131 12.87 6.94 -18.45
CA GLU A 131 13.11 7.04 -19.92
C GLU A 131 12.70 5.73 -20.62
N THR A 132 12.97 4.58 -20.01
CA THR A 132 12.58 3.30 -20.58
C THR A 132 11.08 3.08 -20.53
N ALA A 133 10.40 3.52 -19.47
CA ALA A 133 8.94 3.49 -19.40
C ALA A 133 8.30 4.40 -20.47
N LEU A 134 8.89 5.57 -20.76
CA LEU A 134 8.45 6.43 -21.87
C LEU A 134 8.54 5.73 -23.24
N LYS A 135 9.66 5.07 -23.53
CA LYS A 135 9.81 4.28 -24.76
C LYS A 135 8.79 3.17 -24.86
N ALA A 136 8.57 2.44 -23.75
CA ALA A 136 7.55 1.38 -23.70
C ALA A 136 6.13 1.93 -23.91
N LYS A 137 5.86 3.15 -23.47
CA LYS A 137 4.58 3.85 -23.72
C LYS A 137 4.44 4.21 -25.21
N GLU A 138 5.49 4.75 -25.84
CA GLU A 138 5.53 5.05 -27.28
C GLU A 138 5.31 3.78 -28.13
N GLU A 139 5.82 2.64 -27.68
CA GLU A 139 5.63 1.34 -28.31
C GLU A 139 4.22 0.73 -28.05
N GLY A 140 3.42 1.33 -27.18
CA GLY A 140 2.07 0.87 -26.85
C GLY A 140 1.98 -0.22 -25.79
N LEU A 141 3.11 -0.58 -25.14
CA LEU A 141 3.14 -1.57 -24.06
C LEU A 141 2.64 -1.03 -22.73
N ILE A 142 2.69 0.29 -22.55
CA ILE A 142 2.18 1.01 -21.38
C ILE A 142 1.20 2.09 -21.87
N GLU A 143 0.05 2.21 -21.20
CA GLU A 143 -0.90 3.27 -21.52
C GLU A 143 -0.63 4.54 -20.70
N HIS A 144 -0.42 4.39 -19.39
CA HIS A 144 -0.14 5.49 -18.46
C HIS A 144 1.05 5.16 -17.56
N ILE A 145 2.01 6.10 -17.44
CA ILE A 145 3.12 6.00 -16.51
C ILE A 145 2.72 6.70 -15.22
N VAL A 146 2.77 5.94 -14.14
CA VAL A 146 2.43 6.39 -12.79
C VAL A 146 3.56 6.04 -11.83
N PHE A 147 3.55 6.57 -10.62
CA PHE A 147 4.54 6.19 -9.62
C PHE A 147 3.86 5.70 -8.34
N SER A 148 4.57 4.90 -7.55
CA SER A 148 4.14 4.60 -6.20
C SER A 148 5.16 5.07 -5.18
N THR A 149 4.67 5.57 -4.04
CA THR A 149 5.53 6.22 -3.08
C THR A 149 5.06 6.07 -1.63
N HIS A 150 6.04 6.18 -0.74
CA HIS A 150 5.87 6.36 0.69
C HIS A 150 6.51 7.66 1.20
N CYS A 151 6.89 8.55 0.32
CA CYS A 151 7.45 9.86 0.62
C CYS A 151 6.54 10.72 1.49
N THR A 152 7.10 11.76 2.08
CA THR A 152 6.35 12.81 2.79
C THR A 152 5.54 13.67 1.80
N GLY A 153 4.61 14.46 2.32
CA GLY A 153 3.80 15.35 1.48
C GLY A 153 4.62 16.38 0.71
N ASP A 154 5.72 16.89 1.27
CA ASP A 154 6.62 17.85 0.62
C ASP A 154 7.40 17.20 -0.53
N GLU A 155 7.91 15.99 -0.32
CA GLU A 155 8.60 15.22 -1.36
C GLU A 155 7.67 14.85 -2.50
N ILE A 156 6.44 14.38 -2.18
CA ILE A 156 5.41 14.08 -3.18
C ILE A 156 5.07 15.33 -4.00
N GLU A 157 4.89 16.49 -3.36
CA GLU A 157 4.66 17.75 -4.08
C GLU A 157 5.78 18.07 -5.05
N THR A 158 7.04 17.84 -4.65
CA THR A 158 8.20 18.03 -5.51
C THR A 158 8.15 17.09 -6.73
N ILE A 159 7.92 15.79 -6.53
CA ILE A 159 7.81 14.80 -7.62
C ILE A 159 6.66 15.15 -8.58
N VAL A 160 5.52 15.55 -8.04
CA VAL A 160 4.33 15.92 -8.82
C VAL A 160 4.57 17.17 -9.67
N ASN A 161 5.36 18.12 -9.17
CA ASN A 161 5.66 19.37 -9.89
C ASN A 161 6.59 19.17 -11.09
N ASP A 162 7.31 18.07 -11.19
CA ASP A 162 8.12 17.72 -12.37
C ASP A 162 7.26 17.32 -13.60
N ASP A 163 5.93 17.20 -13.43
CA ASP A 163 4.94 16.89 -14.50
C ASP A 163 5.24 15.61 -15.32
N CYS A 164 6.01 14.67 -14.75
CA CYS A 164 6.44 13.44 -15.42
C CYS A 164 5.38 12.33 -15.40
N PHE A 165 4.44 12.36 -14.46
CA PHE A 165 3.52 11.27 -14.21
C PHE A 165 2.07 11.64 -14.46
N GLU A 166 1.24 10.63 -14.75
CA GLU A 166 -0.20 10.78 -14.99
C GLU A 166 -1.04 10.37 -13.76
N GLY A 167 -0.39 9.75 -12.77
CA GLY A 167 -1.02 9.36 -11.52
C GLY A 167 -0.01 8.86 -10.49
N MET A 168 -0.51 8.59 -9.31
CA MET A 168 0.28 8.02 -8.22
C MET A 168 -0.49 6.97 -7.42
N THR A 169 0.25 6.05 -6.80
CA THR A 169 -0.22 5.22 -5.71
C THR A 169 0.53 5.57 -4.44
N VAL A 170 -0.18 6.00 -3.41
CA VAL A 170 0.40 6.48 -2.16
C VAL A 170 -0.11 5.68 -0.96
N GLY A 171 0.78 5.38 -0.01
CA GLY A 171 0.37 4.82 1.27
C GLY A 171 -0.40 5.87 2.08
N TYR A 172 -1.72 5.77 2.11
CA TYR A 172 -2.57 6.77 2.76
C TYR A 172 -3.69 6.09 3.57
N ASN A 173 -3.83 6.49 4.81
CA ASN A 173 -4.86 5.99 5.72
C ASN A 173 -4.98 6.92 6.94
N ILE A 174 -5.88 6.62 7.85
CA ILE A 174 -6.10 7.40 9.06
C ILE A 174 -4.86 7.57 9.95
N LEU A 175 -3.86 6.69 9.84
CA LEU A 175 -2.66 6.72 10.70
C LEU A 175 -1.57 7.67 10.17
N ASN A 176 -1.63 8.00 8.89
CA ASN A 176 -0.54 8.74 8.24
C ASN A 176 -0.99 9.89 7.33
N PHE A 177 -2.30 10.17 7.28
CA PHE A 177 -2.83 11.19 6.40
C PHE A 177 -2.27 12.60 6.68
N PRO A 178 -2.00 13.03 7.94
CA PRO A 178 -1.61 14.42 8.19
C PRO A 178 -0.33 14.82 7.46
N PHE A 179 0.67 13.95 7.43
CA PHE A 179 1.95 14.29 6.79
C PHE A 179 2.04 13.93 5.30
N ARG A 180 0.99 13.31 4.71
CA ARG A 180 0.88 13.03 3.27
C ARG A 180 -0.18 13.86 2.56
N GLN A 181 -1.07 14.52 3.29
CA GLN A 181 -2.17 15.29 2.75
C GLN A 181 -1.72 16.39 1.76
N LYS A 182 -0.59 17.05 2.05
CA LYS A 182 -0.03 18.08 1.15
C LYS A 182 0.30 17.51 -0.23
N GLY A 183 0.93 16.34 -0.28
CA GLY A 183 1.25 15.65 -1.53
C GLY A 183 0.01 15.17 -2.27
N LEU A 184 -1.00 14.68 -1.54
CA LEU A 184 -2.28 14.31 -2.11
C LEU A 184 -2.97 15.50 -2.78
N GLN A 185 -3.01 16.65 -2.12
CA GLN A 185 -3.57 17.89 -2.65
C GLN A 185 -2.80 18.40 -3.88
N ALA A 186 -1.46 18.30 -3.87
CA ALA A 186 -0.63 18.67 -5.01
C ALA A 186 -0.93 17.81 -6.23
N ALA A 187 -1.02 16.48 -6.06
CA ALA A 187 -1.38 15.56 -7.13
C ALA A 187 -2.75 15.90 -7.73
N TYR A 188 -3.74 16.14 -6.88
CA TYR A 188 -5.09 16.51 -7.33
C TYR A 188 -5.10 17.83 -8.12
N LYS A 189 -4.42 18.87 -7.64
CA LYS A 189 -4.30 20.17 -8.32
C LYS A 189 -3.64 20.06 -9.71
N LYS A 190 -2.69 19.13 -9.86
CA LYS A 190 -2.02 18.83 -11.13
C LYS A 190 -2.82 17.88 -12.03
N GLY A 191 -3.98 17.42 -11.58
CA GLY A 191 -4.82 16.50 -12.34
C GLY A 191 -4.27 15.09 -12.45
N LEU A 192 -3.47 14.63 -11.50
CA LEU A 192 -3.07 13.23 -11.40
C LEU A 192 -4.21 12.37 -10.86
N GLY A 193 -4.34 11.15 -11.39
CA GLY A 193 -5.15 10.14 -10.74
C GLY A 193 -4.47 9.59 -9.49
N VAL A 194 -5.22 9.34 -8.43
CA VAL A 194 -4.65 8.87 -7.17
C VAL A 194 -5.27 7.56 -6.74
N ALA A 195 -4.45 6.54 -6.60
CA ALA A 195 -4.77 5.31 -5.88
C ALA A 195 -4.17 5.37 -4.47
N THR A 196 -4.87 4.88 -3.47
CA THR A 196 -4.29 4.70 -2.13
C THR A 196 -4.05 3.23 -1.85
N MET A 197 -2.91 2.92 -1.25
CA MET A 197 -2.56 1.60 -0.76
C MET A 197 -2.48 1.60 0.77
N ASN A 198 -2.61 0.41 1.36
CA ASN A 198 -2.53 0.23 2.81
C ASN A 198 -3.63 0.96 3.60
N PRO A 199 -4.89 0.96 3.13
CA PRO A 199 -5.97 1.75 3.75
C PRO A 199 -6.27 1.32 5.20
N LEU A 200 -5.99 0.07 5.55
CA LEU A 200 -6.21 -0.51 6.88
C LEU A 200 -4.95 -0.54 7.76
N GLY A 201 -3.92 0.26 7.43
CA GLY A 201 -2.69 0.35 8.21
C GLY A 201 -1.92 -0.98 8.32
N GLY A 202 -1.94 -1.82 7.27
CA GLY A 202 -1.32 -3.15 7.28
C GLY A 202 -2.10 -4.18 8.10
N GLY A 203 -3.34 -3.89 8.45
CA GLY A 203 -4.23 -4.74 9.25
C GLY A 203 -4.30 -4.35 10.73
N ILE A 204 -3.58 -3.31 11.16
CA ILE A 204 -3.61 -2.87 12.58
C ILE A 204 -4.97 -2.28 12.97
N ILE A 205 -5.65 -1.60 12.02
CA ILE A 205 -6.96 -1.00 12.28
C ILE A 205 -7.98 -2.08 12.68
N PRO A 206 -8.22 -3.13 11.89
CA PRO A 206 -9.13 -4.20 12.32
C PRO A 206 -8.63 -5.01 13.52
N GLN A 207 -7.31 -5.20 13.69
CA GLN A 207 -6.76 -5.91 14.85
C GLN A 207 -6.97 -5.17 16.18
N LYS A 208 -7.11 -3.85 16.14
CA LYS A 208 -7.33 -2.98 17.30
C LYS A 208 -8.65 -2.22 17.15
N ALA A 209 -9.70 -2.91 16.72
CA ALA A 209 -11.00 -2.31 16.39
C ALA A 209 -11.55 -1.42 17.51
N ASP A 210 -11.51 -1.90 18.76
CA ASP A 210 -12.01 -1.13 19.92
C ASP A 210 -11.27 0.21 20.08
N TYR A 211 -9.97 0.23 19.78
CA TYR A 211 -9.18 1.45 19.86
C TYR A 211 -9.54 2.45 18.76
N PHE A 212 -9.89 1.97 17.59
CA PHE A 212 -10.24 2.78 16.43
C PHE A 212 -11.74 3.04 16.29
N ASP A 213 -12.57 2.58 17.24
CA ASP A 213 -14.03 2.72 17.15
C ASP A 213 -14.49 4.19 16.94
N PHE A 214 -13.72 5.15 17.42
CA PHE A 214 -13.99 6.58 17.25
C PHE A 214 -14.04 7.07 15.78
N ILE A 215 -13.49 6.30 14.83
CA ILE A 215 -13.55 6.68 13.40
C ILE A 215 -14.89 6.34 12.76
N ARG A 216 -15.68 5.45 13.38
CA ARG A 216 -16.97 5.03 12.85
C ARG A 216 -17.97 6.18 12.84
N GLY A 217 -18.73 6.26 11.76
CA GLY A 217 -19.95 7.04 11.67
C GLY A 217 -21.17 6.20 12.09
N GLU A 218 -22.36 6.81 12.06
CA GLU A 218 -23.62 6.13 12.42
C GLU A 218 -23.94 4.97 11.46
N ASP A 219 -23.57 5.11 10.19
CA ASP A 219 -23.82 4.14 9.11
C ASP A 219 -22.68 3.12 8.91
N ASP A 220 -21.64 3.15 9.74
CA ASP A 220 -20.53 2.22 9.63
C ASP A 220 -20.78 0.98 10.48
N GLU A 221 -20.80 -0.19 9.84
CA GLU A 221 -20.95 -1.45 10.57
C GLU A 221 -19.69 -1.80 11.36
N THR A 222 -18.50 -1.47 10.80
CA THR A 222 -17.20 -1.81 11.37
C THR A 222 -16.17 -0.68 11.18
N VAL A 223 -15.07 -0.76 11.93
CA VAL A 223 -13.92 0.12 11.73
C VAL A 223 -13.27 -0.06 10.34
N VAL A 224 -13.46 -1.21 9.69
CA VAL A 224 -12.99 -1.46 8.33
C VAL A 224 -13.77 -0.61 7.34
N ASP A 225 -15.10 -0.57 7.46
CA ASP A 225 -15.95 0.33 6.66
C ASP A 225 -15.49 1.77 6.80
N ALA A 226 -15.39 2.24 8.05
CA ALA A 226 -14.98 3.60 8.35
C ALA A 226 -13.62 3.94 7.74
N ALA A 227 -12.63 3.06 7.85
CA ALA A 227 -11.29 3.27 7.31
C ALA A 227 -11.26 3.27 5.77
N LEU A 228 -12.05 2.42 5.11
CA LEU A 228 -12.17 2.41 3.66
C LEU A 228 -12.94 3.64 3.17
N LYS A 229 -14.06 3.99 3.81
CA LYS A 229 -14.84 5.21 3.52
C LYS A 229 -14.01 6.46 3.74
N PHE A 230 -13.19 6.52 4.82
CA PHE A 230 -12.25 7.62 5.05
C PHE A 230 -11.40 7.90 3.81
N ASN A 231 -10.76 6.88 3.25
CA ASN A 231 -9.96 7.04 2.04
C ASN A 231 -10.82 7.40 0.82
N ALA A 232 -11.88 6.65 0.58
CA ALA A 232 -12.70 6.76 -0.62
C ALA A 232 -13.50 8.08 -0.71
N SER A 233 -13.82 8.70 0.44
CA SER A 233 -14.57 9.96 0.50
C SER A 233 -13.74 11.19 0.17
N HIS A 234 -12.40 11.11 0.18
CA HIS A 234 -11.55 12.20 -0.28
C HIS A 234 -11.75 12.43 -1.79
N LYS A 235 -12.04 13.68 -2.16
CA LYS A 235 -12.21 14.04 -3.59
C LYS A 235 -10.93 13.86 -4.40
N GLU A 236 -9.78 13.95 -3.74
CA GLU A 236 -8.44 13.77 -4.30
C GLU A 236 -8.12 12.31 -4.63
N ILE A 237 -8.80 11.36 -3.98
CA ILE A 237 -8.55 9.93 -4.15
C ILE A 237 -9.54 9.36 -5.17
N THR A 238 -8.98 8.72 -6.19
CA THR A 238 -9.78 8.05 -7.23
C THR A 238 -10.18 6.65 -6.79
N THR A 239 -9.24 5.87 -6.27
CA THR A 239 -9.48 4.47 -5.89
C THR A 239 -8.69 4.06 -4.65
N VAL A 240 -9.27 3.19 -3.85
CA VAL A 240 -8.69 2.64 -2.63
C VAL A 240 -8.37 1.17 -2.89
N LEU A 241 -7.08 0.82 -2.86
CA LEU A 241 -6.64 -0.56 -3.08
C LEU A 241 -6.86 -1.38 -1.80
N ALA A 242 -7.88 -2.20 -1.80
CA ALA A 242 -8.16 -3.16 -0.74
C ALA A 242 -7.62 -4.54 -1.12
N GLY A 243 -6.84 -5.16 -0.25
CA GLY A 243 -6.51 -6.58 -0.35
C GLY A 243 -7.72 -7.41 0.10
N MET A 244 -8.05 -8.44 -0.65
CA MET A 244 -9.22 -9.29 -0.40
C MET A 244 -8.80 -10.76 -0.53
N GLY A 245 -8.69 -11.44 0.61
CA GLY A 245 -8.23 -12.82 0.73
C GLY A 245 -9.35 -13.84 0.95
N SER A 246 -10.61 -13.39 0.97
CA SER A 246 -11.78 -14.25 1.08
C SER A 246 -12.97 -13.68 0.31
N MET A 247 -13.94 -14.54 0.00
CA MET A 247 -15.17 -14.10 -0.67
C MET A 247 -15.98 -13.12 0.21
N GLU A 248 -15.93 -13.30 1.53
CA GLU A 248 -16.57 -12.41 2.48
C GLU A 248 -15.96 -11.00 2.42
N GLU A 249 -14.63 -10.89 2.41
CA GLU A 249 -13.95 -9.60 2.25
C GLU A 249 -14.25 -8.94 0.91
N VAL A 250 -14.38 -9.72 -0.18
CA VAL A 250 -14.78 -9.19 -1.49
C VAL A 250 -16.17 -8.57 -1.43
N LEU A 251 -17.14 -9.30 -0.91
CA LEU A 251 -18.53 -8.82 -0.82
C LEU A 251 -18.62 -7.58 0.10
N TYR A 252 -17.90 -7.65 1.21
CA TYR A 252 -17.92 -6.60 2.22
C TYR A 252 -17.25 -5.30 1.72
N ASN A 253 -16.01 -5.39 1.23
CA ASN A 253 -15.28 -4.20 0.79
C ASN A 253 -15.89 -3.55 -0.46
N CYS A 254 -16.43 -4.33 -1.39
CA CYS A 254 -17.08 -3.77 -2.58
C CYS A 254 -18.34 -2.98 -2.23
N ARG A 255 -19.08 -3.35 -1.17
CA ARG A 255 -20.26 -2.63 -0.70
C ARG A 255 -19.94 -1.19 -0.27
N VAL A 256 -18.75 -0.96 0.29
CA VAL A 256 -18.29 0.40 0.65
C VAL A 256 -18.32 1.35 -0.55
N GLY A 257 -18.10 0.82 -1.76
CA GLY A 257 -18.14 1.61 -2.99
C GLY A 257 -19.53 2.03 -3.48
N ASP A 258 -20.62 1.62 -2.81
CA ASP A 258 -21.98 1.91 -3.26
C ASP A 258 -22.55 3.21 -2.68
N ASN A 259 -22.10 3.59 -1.48
CA ASN A 259 -22.56 4.82 -0.82
C ASN A 259 -21.40 5.50 -0.09
N LEU A 260 -20.95 6.65 -0.61
CA LEU A 260 -19.88 7.45 -0.03
C LEU A 260 -20.37 8.87 0.23
N GLU A 261 -20.35 9.27 1.48
CA GLU A 261 -20.49 10.66 1.86
C GLU A 261 -19.14 11.37 1.82
N SER A 262 -19.14 12.65 1.45
CA SER A 262 -17.92 13.45 1.54
C SER A 262 -17.57 13.70 3.00
N LEU A 263 -16.30 13.48 3.35
CA LEU A 263 -15.79 13.88 4.67
C LEU A 263 -15.78 15.41 4.76
N ASP A 264 -16.40 15.93 5.81
CA ASP A 264 -16.29 17.35 6.11
C ASP A 264 -14.95 17.69 6.82
N ALA A 265 -14.59 18.96 6.78
CA ALA A 265 -13.35 19.43 7.34
C ALA A 265 -13.30 19.31 8.88
N ASP A 266 -14.43 19.34 9.55
CA ASP A 266 -14.50 19.28 11.01
C ASP A 266 -14.31 17.83 11.48
N LYS A 267 -14.88 16.84 10.78
CA LYS A 267 -14.63 15.41 11.06
C LYS A 267 -13.16 15.04 10.80
N LEU A 268 -12.55 15.58 9.74
CA LEU A 268 -11.11 15.38 9.51
C LEU A 268 -10.25 15.93 10.64
N LYS A 269 -10.57 17.14 11.15
CA LYS A 269 -9.87 17.74 12.28
C LYS A 269 -10.06 16.95 13.58
N ASP A 270 -11.25 16.42 13.83
CA ASP A 270 -11.52 15.59 15.01
C ASP A 270 -10.66 14.31 14.95
N ILE A 271 -10.66 13.62 13.81
CA ILE A 271 -9.80 12.44 13.59
C ILE A 271 -8.34 12.79 13.78
N GLU A 272 -7.87 13.90 13.17
CA GLU A 272 -6.49 14.36 13.30
C GLU A 272 -6.13 14.66 14.76
N GLY A 273 -7.00 15.37 15.49
CA GLY A 273 -6.81 15.69 16.90
C GLY A 273 -6.68 14.45 17.79
N ARG A 274 -7.45 13.40 17.52
CA ARG A 274 -7.37 12.14 18.28
C ARG A 274 -6.12 11.32 17.93
N LEU A 275 -5.64 11.44 16.70
CA LEU A 275 -4.45 10.73 16.21
C LEU A 275 -3.15 11.49 16.52
N PHE A 276 -3.25 12.78 16.77
CA PHE A 276 -2.09 13.63 17.00
C PHE A 276 -1.27 13.13 18.20
N ASN A 277 -0.01 12.84 17.99
CA ASN A 277 1.00 12.36 18.95
C ASN A 277 1.20 10.82 19.07
N SER A 278 0.40 9.97 18.46
CA SER A 278 0.54 8.52 18.66
C SER A 278 0.58 7.71 17.38
N MET A 279 -0.16 8.09 16.35
CA MET A 279 -0.51 7.20 15.26
C MET A 279 0.43 7.24 14.06
N ASP A 280 1.09 8.35 13.79
CA ASP A 280 2.18 8.46 12.82
C ASP A 280 3.40 7.60 13.21
N LYS A 281 3.41 7.11 14.46
CA LYS A 281 4.46 6.27 15.03
C LYS A 281 4.22 4.76 14.87
N LEU A 282 3.09 4.33 14.29
CA LEU A 282 2.77 2.91 14.17
C LEU A 282 3.43 2.27 12.94
N CYS A 283 3.96 1.06 13.16
CA CYS A 283 4.43 0.20 12.07
C CYS A 283 3.23 -0.37 11.31
N THR A 284 3.23 -0.27 9.98
CA THR A 284 2.17 -0.78 9.11
C THR A 284 2.48 -2.15 8.50
N GLY A 285 3.56 -2.81 8.93
CA GLY A 285 3.92 -4.14 8.47
C GLY A 285 4.32 -4.25 7.00
N CYS A 286 4.77 -3.15 6.38
CA CYS A 286 5.17 -3.12 4.96
C CYS A 286 6.43 -3.93 4.63
N ARG A 287 7.26 -4.28 5.63
CA ARG A 287 8.44 -5.16 5.56
C ARG A 287 9.65 -4.60 4.80
N TYR A 288 9.65 -3.35 4.33
CA TYR A 288 10.80 -2.77 3.64
C TYR A 288 12.07 -2.65 4.50
N CYS A 289 11.96 -2.75 5.82
CA CYS A 289 13.07 -2.75 6.77
C CYS A 289 13.74 -4.13 6.97
N GLU A 290 13.29 -5.21 6.31
CA GLU A 290 13.79 -6.59 6.53
C GLU A 290 15.16 -6.88 5.90
N TYR A 291 15.81 -5.92 5.26
CA TYR A 291 17.17 -6.05 4.70
C TYR A 291 18.27 -5.80 5.73
N CYS A 292 18.08 -6.22 6.99
CA CYS A 292 19.06 -6.05 8.04
C CYS A 292 20.31 -6.94 7.79
N PRO A 293 21.54 -6.38 7.77
CA PRO A 293 22.77 -7.16 7.56
C PRO A 293 23.03 -8.16 8.68
N LYS A 294 22.46 -7.91 9.88
CA LYS A 294 22.50 -8.82 11.03
C LYS A 294 21.29 -9.77 11.08
N LYS A 295 20.48 -9.81 10.01
CA LYS A 295 19.30 -10.67 9.91
C LYS A 295 18.28 -10.49 11.05
N ILE A 296 18.28 -9.34 11.71
CA ILE A 296 17.25 -8.98 12.70
C ILE A 296 15.91 -8.88 11.94
N PRO A 297 14.85 -9.57 12.37
CA PRO A 297 13.52 -9.47 11.74
C PRO A 297 12.82 -8.17 12.17
N VAL A 298 13.35 -7.05 11.69
CA VAL A 298 13.01 -5.69 12.15
C VAL A 298 11.51 -5.40 12.09
N SER A 299 10.83 -5.82 11.02
CA SER A 299 9.41 -5.57 10.87
C SER A 299 8.57 -6.22 11.98
N LYS A 300 8.97 -7.40 12.43
CA LYS A 300 8.28 -8.12 13.50
C LYS A 300 8.45 -7.44 14.85
N TYR A 301 9.65 -6.91 15.14
CA TYR A 301 9.88 -6.09 16.33
C TYR A 301 9.06 -4.80 16.30
N MET A 302 9.01 -4.12 15.16
CA MET A 302 8.24 -2.88 15.03
C MET A 302 6.73 -3.11 15.11
N LEU A 303 6.22 -4.20 14.54
CA LEU A 303 4.81 -4.60 14.70
C LEU A 303 4.49 -4.91 16.17
N SER A 304 5.39 -5.61 16.86
CA SER A 304 5.22 -5.88 18.29
C SER A 304 5.30 -4.60 19.14
N TYR A 305 6.16 -3.67 18.76
CA TYR A 305 6.30 -2.37 19.44
C TYR A 305 5.03 -1.50 19.34
N ASN A 306 4.20 -1.72 18.32
CA ASN A 306 2.91 -1.04 18.23
C ASN A 306 2.04 -1.25 19.49
N ASN A 307 2.16 -2.41 20.17
CA ASN A 307 1.42 -2.61 21.43
C ASN A 307 1.83 -1.61 22.50
N HIS A 308 3.14 -1.30 22.60
CA HIS A 308 3.62 -0.29 23.53
C HIS A 308 3.04 1.10 23.21
N ILE A 309 3.05 1.50 21.93
CA ILE A 309 2.45 2.77 21.50
C ILE A 309 0.96 2.84 21.86
N LEU A 310 0.28 1.69 21.81
CA LEU A 310 -1.13 1.55 22.18
C LEU A 310 -1.35 1.24 23.67
N GLY A 311 -0.34 1.52 24.52
CA GLY A 311 -0.45 1.43 25.98
C GLY A 311 -0.22 0.05 26.59
N ASP A 312 0.20 -0.96 25.80
CA ASP A 312 0.44 -2.33 26.26
C ASP A 312 1.89 -2.75 26.03
N THR A 313 2.80 -2.39 26.93
CA THR A 313 4.22 -2.76 26.80
C THR A 313 4.46 -4.27 26.91
N GLN A 314 3.69 -4.98 27.77
CA GLN A 314 3.78 -6.43 27.87
C GLN A 314 3.38 -7.12 26.56
N GLY A 315 2.49 -6.53 25.80
CA GLY A 315 2.08 -7.01 24.48
C GLY A 315 3.21 -7.14 23.47
N ILE A 316 4.32 -6.37 23.62
CA ILE A 316 5.52 -6.57 22.79
C ILE A 316 6.01 -8.02 22.93
N PHE A 317 6.23 -8.46 24.17
CA PHE A 317 6.84 -9.76 24.47
C PHE A 317 5.89 -10.91 24.17
N ASN A 318 4.59 -10.70 24.41
CA ASN A 318 3.55 -11.65 24.02
C ASN A 318 3.55 -11.89 22.51
N ASN A 319 3.60 -10.82 21.71
CA ASN A 319 3.68 -10.94 20.25
C ASN A 319 4.98 -11.59 19.79
N LEU A 320 6.12 -11.16 20.32
CA LEU A 320 7.41 -11.75 19.97
C LEU A 320 7.43 -13.26 20.24
N LYS A 321 6.95 -13.67 21.42
CA LYS A 321 6.95 -15.06 21.86
C LYS A 321 5.94 -15.93 21.12
N TRP A 322 4.67 -15.52 21.14
CA TRP A 322 3.56 -16.38 20.73
C TRP A 322 3.19 -16.28 19.26
N HIS A 323 3.38 -15.09 18.64
CA HIS A 323 3.08 -14.90 17.21
C HIS A 323 4.30 -15.15 16.33
N TRP A 324 5.50 -14.79 16.80
CA TRP A 324 6.70 -14.83 15.96
C TRP A 324 7.74 -15.86 16.39
N GLY A 325 7.70 -16.37 17.63
CA GLY A 325 8.72 -17.25 18.17
C GLY A 325 10.11 -16.61 18.23
N ILE A 326 10.18 -15.29 18.47
CA ILE A 326 11.41 -14.49 18.44
C ILE A 326 11.78 -14.05 19.84
N LYS A 327 13.05 -14.17 20.18
CA LYS A 327 13.58 -13.73 21.48
C LYS A 327 13.85 -12.22 21.47
N PRO A 328 13.50 -11.50 22.54
CA PRO A 328 13.78 -10.05 22.64
C PRO A 328 15.26 -9.70 22.46
N GLU A 329 16.16 -10.52 22.98
CA GLU A 329 17.61 -10.28 23.04
C GLU A 329 18.28 -10.18 21.66
N VAL A 330 17.65 -10.64 20.58
CA VAL A 330 18.19 -10.55 19.21
C VAL A 330 18.39 -9.09 18.78
N VAL A 331 17.66 -8.14 19.39
CA VAL A 331 17.84 -6.71 19.11
C VAL A 331 19.25 -6.20 19.47
N LYS A 332 19.97 -6.87 20.38
CA LYS A 332 21.35 -6.52 20.77
C LYS A 332 22.37 -6.68 19.65
N GLU A 333 22.04 -7.44 18.63
CA GLU A 333 22.89 -7.60 17.44
C GLU A 333 22.85 -6.37 16.51
N CYS A 334 22.04 -5.36 16.82
CA CYS A 334 21.92 -4.15 16.02
C CYS A 334 23.25 -3.37 16.02
N ILE A 335 23.79 -3.15 14.82
CA ILE A 335 25.01 -2.35 14.60
C ILE A 335 24.71 -0.89 14.25
N GLU A 336 23.50 -0.44 14.43
CA GLU A 336 23.05 0.94 14.23
C GLU A 336 23.36 1.53 12.83
N CYS A 337 23.39 0.71 11.79
CA CYS A 337 23.75 1.14 10.43
C CYS A 337 22.69 2.00 9.72
N GLY A 338 21.51 2.16 10.28
CA GLY A 338 20.41 2.99 9.77
C GLY A 338 19.71 2.47 8.51
N LEU A 339 20.09 1.30 7.95
CA LEU A 339 19.48 0.79 6.72
C LEU A 339 17.97 0.57 6.85
N CYS A 340 17.49 0.09 7.99
CA CYS A 340 16.09 -0.15 8.26
C CYS A 340 15.28 1.16 8.34
N GLU A 341 15.85 2.21 8.96
CA GLU A 341 15.20 3.52 9.08
C GLU A 341 15.09 4.22 7.74
N ARG A 342 16.16 4.22 6.93
CA ARG A 342 16.13 4.79 5.57
C ARG A 342 15.10 4.14 4.66
N LYS A 343 14.74 2.87 4.90
CA LYS A 343 13.73 2.15 4.14
C LYS A 343 12.35 2.13 4.80
N CYS A 344 12.22 2.74 5.96
CA CYS A 344 10.95 2.75 6.67
C CYS A 344 9.96 3.73 6.04
N THR A 345 8.86 3.22 5.55
CA THR A 345 7.80 4.01 4.89
C THR A 345 6.99 4.88 5.86
N GLN A 346 7.17 4.64 7.16
CA GLN A 346 6.57 5.43 8.25
C GLN A 346 7.61 6.30 8.97
N HIS A 347 8.85 6.33 8.49
CA HIS A 347 9.96 7.09 9.06
C HIS A 347 10.16 6.85 10.58
N LEU A 348 9.97 5.59 11.01
CA LEU A 348 10.06 5.22 12.41
C LEU A 348 11.51 5.25 12.93
N PRO A 349 11.73 5.69 14.17
CA PRO A 349 13.03 5.64 14.83
C PRO A 349 13.35 4.20 15.28
N ILE A 350 13.63 3.33 14.32
CA ILE A 350 13.74 1.88 14.52
C ILE A 350 14.86 1.52 15.49
N ILE A 351 16.03 2.17 15.37
CA ILE A 351 17.18 1.89 16.21
C ILE A 351 16.86 2.21 17.68
N SER A 352 16.23 3.36 17.95
CA SER A 352 15.79 3.73 19.30
C SER A 352 14.83 2.69 19.86
N ARG A 353 13.83 2.29 19.08
CA ARG A 353 12.83 1.31 19.52
C ARG A 353 13.40 -0.08 19.78
N LEU A 354 14.41 -0.51 19.02
CA LEU A 354 15.10 -1.76 19.29
C LEU A 354 15.85 -1.70 20.65
N LYS A 355 16.46 -0.55 20.98
CA LYS A 355 17.08 -0.33 22.30
C LYS A 355 16.05 -0.33 23.42
N GLU A 356 14.93 0.35 23.24
CA GLU A 356 13.84 0.36 24.21
C GLU A 356 13.26 -1.03 24.46
N ILE A 357 13.10 -1.87 23.40
CA ILE A 357 12.69 -3.28 23.56
C ILE A 357 13.70 -4.05 24.44
N ASP A 358 14.99 -3.81 24.25
CA ASP A 358 16.03 -4.42 25.11
C ASP A 358 15.88 -3.97 26.57
N GLU A 359 15.74 -2.68 26.80
CA GLU A 359 15.50 -2.11 28.13
C GLU A 359 14.24 -2.69 28.78
N PHE A 360 13.11 -2.73 28.06
CA PHE A 360 11.87 -3.31 28.55
C PHE A 360 12.01 -4.80 28.86
N SER A 361 12.85 -5.54 28.13
CA SER A 361 13.07 -6.97 28.35
C SER A 361 13.69 -7.29 29.72
N LEU A 362 14.33 -6.32 30.35
CA LEU A 362 14.89 -6.46 31.70
C LEU A 362 13.80 -6.43 32.79
N THR A 363 12.69 -5.78 32.50
CA THR A 363 11.56 -5.57 33.46
C THR A 363 10.44 -6.57 33.21
N TYR A 364 10.15 -6.87 31.95
CA TYR A 364 9.06 -7.74 31.53
C TYR A 364 9.62 -9.14 31.18
N LYS A 365 9.45 -10.11 32.06
CA LYS A 365 9.90 -11.52 31.86
C LYS A 365 8.75 -12.43 31.45
#